data_dfd200448ccf7e374d578aeaac5e0031
#
_entry.id   dfd200448ccf7e374d578aeaac5e0031
#
_cell.length_a   1.000
_cell.length_b   1.000
_cell.length_c   1.000
_cell.angle_alpha   90.00
_cell.angle_beta   90.00
_cell.angle_gamma   90.00
#
_symmetry.space_group_name_H-M   'P 1'
#
loop_
_entity.id
_entity.type
_entity.pdbx_description
1 polymer ?
#
loop_
_entity_poly.entity_id
_entity_poly.type
_entity_poly.pdbx_seq_one_letter_code
_entity_poly.pdbx_strand_id
1 'polypeptide(L)'
;MSTPTLPATRTSVYIDGFSHKNPIPAACRVGPLLESGSIQGNDPATGKPAETIEAQCRFMLDNVRRIVEAAGGGTQDIVKLTVWMKDRSQRPALNVPWLEMFPDAASRPARHAIVAPELDMGKLIECSFTAWIA
;
A
#
# COMPACT_ATOMS: atom_id res chain seq x y z
N MET A 1 -32.08 25.89 -9.83
CA MET A 1 -30.69 25.97 -10.34
C MET A 1 -29.78 25.22 -9.43
N SER A 2 -29.02 24.28 -9.99
CA SER A 2 -28.01 23.58 -9.22
C SER A 2 -26.78 24.45 -9.04
N THR A 3 -26.19 24.42 -7.86
CA THR A 3 -24.89 25.05 -7.60
C THR A 3 -23.81 24.30 -8.36
N PRO A 4 -22.90 24.99 -9.07
CA PRO A 4 -21.77 24.30 -9.70
C PRO A 4 -20.99 23.54 -8.67
N THR A 5 -20.71 22.26 -8.94
CA THR A 5 -19.85 21.45 -8.10
C THR A 5 -18.41 21.88 -8.33
N LEU A 6 -17.71 22.25 -7.25
CA LEU A 6 -16.27 22.53 -7.37
C LEU A 6 -15.54 21.25 -7.75
N PRO A 7 -14.47 21.34 -8.58
CA PRO A 7 -13.61 20.18 -8.84
C PRO A 7 -13.08 19.60 -7.54
N ALA A 8 -12.97 18.29 -7.46
CA ALA A 8 -12.37 17.63 -6.32
C ALA A 8 -10.92 18.10 -6.15
N THR A 9 -10.56 18.50 -4.94
CA THR A 9 -9.22 18.96 -4.63
C THR A 9 -8.33 17.77 -4.33
N ARG A 10 -7.14 17.78 -4.92
CA ARG A 10 -6.14 16.76 -4.65
C ARG A 10 -5.58 16.95 -3.24
N THR A 11 -5.57 15.87 -2.45
CA THR A 11 -5.03 15.85 -1.10
C THR A 11 -3.91 14.83 -1.01
N SER A 12 -2.73 15.28 -0.63
CA SER A 12 -1.59 14.40 -0.38
C SER A 12 -1.71 13.76 1.01
N VAL A 13 -1.39 12.47 1.09
CA VAL A 13 -1.49 11.69 2.33
C VAL A 13 -0.10 11.31 2.79
N TYR A 14 0.20 11.64 4.05
CA TYR A 14 1.47 11.32 4.71
C TYR A 14 1.18 10.51 5.98
N ILE A 15 2.09 9.60 6.33
CA ILE A 15 2.03 8.85 7.58
C ILE A 15 3.38 8.89 8.30
N ASP A 16 3.35 8.79 9.62
CA ASP A 16 4.56 8.78 10.43
C ASP A 16 5.39 7.51 10.17
N GLY A 17 6.71 7.65 10.23
CA GLY A 17 7.63 6.52 10.00
C GLY A 17 7.73 6.08 8.55
N PHE A 18 7.07 6.78 7.64
CA PHE A 18 7.11 6.53 6.21
C PHE A 18 7.63 7.78 5.52
N SER A 19 8.95 7.96 5.54
CA SER A 19 9.59 9.11 4.92
C SER A 19 10.15 8.75 3.56
N HIS A 20 10.10 9.71 2.66
CA HIS A 20 10.66 9.58 1.33
C HIS A 20 11.74 10.66 1.14
N LYS A 21 12.89 10.30 0.55
CA LYS A 21 13.93 11.27 0.22
C LYS A 21 13.47 12.27 -0.84
N ASN A 22 12.61 11.82 -1.74
CA ASN A 22 12.01 12.66 -2.74
C ASN A 22 10.77 13.36 -2.18
N PRO A 23 10.38 14.53 -2.71
CA PRO A 23 9.23 15.29 -2.20
C PRO A 23 7.90 14.70 -2.70
N ILE A 24 7.60 13.47 -2.31
CA ILE A 24 6.37 12.78 -2.71
C ILE A 24 5.64 12.21 -1.49
N PRO A 25 4.29 12.27 -1.49
CA PRO A 25 3.49 11.68 -0.42
C PRO A 25 3.41 10.17 -0.52
N ALA A 26 2.89 9.54 0.52
CA ALA A 26 2.60 8.10 0.50
C ALA A 26 1.45 7.77 -0.45
N ALA A 27 0.48 8.66 -0.57
CA ALA A 27 -0.68 8.48 -1.44
C ALA A 27 -1.29 9.84 -1.78
N CYS A 28 -2.19 9.82 -2.75
CA CYS A 28 -2.94 11.00 -3.19
C CYS A 28 -4.40 10.63 -3.32
N ARG A 29 -5.27 11.47 -2.75
CA ARG A 29 -6.72 11.30 -2.83
C ARG A 29 -7.36 12.43 -3.62
N VAL A 30 -8.26 12.07 -4.56
CA VAL A 30 -9.11 13.00 -5.30
C VAL A 30 -10.54 12.48 -5.25
N GLY A 31 -11.43 13.16 -4.51
CA GLY A 31 -12.76 12.63 -4.28
C GLY A 31 -12.70 11.25 -3.64
N PRO A 32 -13.41 10.23 -4.18
CA PRO A 32 -13.35 8.88 -3.62
C PRO A 32 -12.12 8.08 -4.04
N LEU A 33 -11.37 8.53 -5.06
CA LEU A 33 -10.23 7.79 -5.58
C LEU A 33 -8.99 8.04 -4.73
N LEU A 34 -8.34 6.96 -4.31
CA LEU A 34 -7.04 7.00 -3.63
C LEU A 34 -6.04 6.13 -4.41
N GLU A 35 -4.91 6.74 -4.73
CA GLU A 35 -3.79 6.04 -5.35
C GLU A 35 -2.56 6.18 -4.46
N SER A 36 -1.87 5.07 -4.19
CA SER A 36 -0.63 5.11 -3.43
C SER A 36 0.59 5.20 -4.33
N GLY A 37 1.70 5.69 -3.77
CA GLY A 37 3.02 5.47 -4.33
C GLY A 37 3.55 4.10 -3.93
N SER A 38 4.85 3.89 -4.06
CA SER A 38 5.50 2.64 -3.65
C SER A 38 5.50 2.50 -2.14
N ILE A 39 5.13 1.32 -1.65
CA ILE A 39 5.07 0.99 -0.23
C ILE A 39 5.99 -0.19 0.02
N GLN A 40 6.96 -0.03 0.90
CA GLN A 40 7.92 -1.07 1.25
C GLN A 40 7.57 -1.69 2.60
N GLY A 41 8.21 -2.80 2.90
CA GLY A 41 8.12 -3.45 4.20
C GLY A 41 9.08 -2.84 5.21
N ASN A 42 9.06 -1.52 5.35
CA ASN A 42 9.90 -0.82 6.29
C ASN A 42 9.33 -0.91 7.71
N ASP A 43 10.20 -1.18 8.66
CA ASP A 43 9.87 -1.10 10.06
C ASP A 43 9.79 0.39 10.45
N PRO A 44 8.65 0.89 10.94
CA PRO A 44 8.53 2.31 11.33
C PRO A 44 9.51 2.71 12.41
N ALA A 45 9.95 1.77 13.26
CA ALA A 45 10.91 2.06 14.33
C ALA A 45 12.31 2.38 13.80
N THR A 46 12.71 1.81 12.67
CA THR A 46 14.03 1.99 12.08
C THR A 46 14.03 2.80 10.78
N GLY A 47 12.89 2.85 10.09
CA GLY A 47 12.75 3.44 8.77
C GLY A 47 13.42 2.63 7.66
N LYS A 48 13.82 1.39 7.94
CA LYS A 48 14.53 0.51 7.01
C LYS A 48 13.69 -0.74 6.73
N PRO A 49 13.92 -1.40 5.56
CA PRO A 49 13.29 -2.68 5.30
C PRO A 49 13.65 -3.70 6.39
N ALA A 50 12.67 -4.49 6.81
CA ALA A 50 12.90 -5.59 7.73
C ALA A 50 13.83 -6.62 7.09
N GLU A 51 14.48 -7.46 7.91
CA GLU A 51 15.53 -8.36 7.41
C GLU A 51 14.98 -9.57 6.66
N THR A 52 13.77 -10.03 6.97
CA THR A 52 13.19 -11.22 6.37
C THR A 52 12.01 -10.88 5.46
N ILE A 53 11.75 -11.74 4.48
CA ILE A 53 10.60 -11.56 3.59
C ILE A 53 9.28 -11.61 4.39
N GLU A 54 9.19 -12.46 5.40
CA GLU A 54 8.01 -12.58 6.24
C GLU A 54 7.71 -11.26 6.97
N ALA A 55 8.74 -10.67 7.57
CA ALA A 55 8.59 -9.38 8.27
C ALA A 55 8.33 -8.24 7.28
N GLN A 56 8.98 -8.24 6.12
CA GLN A 56 8.72 -7.21 5.10
C GLN A 56 7.27 -7.26 4.62
N CYS A 57 6.71 -8.43 4.40
CA CYS A 57 5.31 -8.57 3.98
C CYS A 57 4.36 -8.01 5.04
N ARG A 58 4.60 -8.30 6.32
CA ARG A 58 3.76 -7.79 7.40
C ARG A 58 3.82 -6.29 7.53
N PHE A 59 5.01 -5.71 7.52
CA PHE A 59 5.16 -4.25 7.59
C PHE A 59 4.60 -3.56 6.37
N MET A 60 4.79 -4.15 5.18
CA MET A 60 4.24 -3.60 3.93
C MET A 60 2.71 -3.50 3.99
N LEU A 61 2.03 -4.58 4.36
CA LEU A 61 0.57 -4.58 4.46
C LEU A 61 0.09 -3.70 5.62
N ASP A 62 0.82 -3.64 6.72
CA ASP A 62 0.48 -2.72 7.81
C ASP A 62 0.59 -1.26 7.35
N ASN A 63 1.60 -0.93 6.58
CA ASN A 63 1.75 0.41 6.00
C ASN A 63 0.63 0.71 5.01
N VAL A 64 0.18 -0.26 4.21
CA VAL A 64 -1.01 -0.11 3.34
C VAL A 64 -2.22 0.27 4.17
N ARG A 65 -2.49 -0.45 5.27
CA ARG A 65 -3.60 -0.14 6.16
C ARG A 65 -3.49 1.27 6.75
N ARG A 66 -2.31 1.64 7.21
CA ARG A 66 -2.08 2.96 7.79
C ARG A 66 -2.34 4.08 6.79
N ILE A 67 -1.94 3.89 5.54
CA ILE A 67 -2.13 4.88 4.47
C ILE A 67 -3.61 5.04 4.14
N VAL A 68 -4.34 3.94 3.94
CA VAL A 68 -5.76 4.04 3.60
C VAL A 68 -6.57 4.63 4.75
N GLU A 69 -6.22 4.32 6.00
CA GLU A 69 -6.87 4.91 7.17
C GLU A 69 -6.55 6.40 7.30
N ALA A 70 -5.31 6.81 7.06
CA ALA A 70 -4.92 8.21 7.07
C ALA A 70 -5.66 9.03 5.99
N ALA A 71 -6.05 8.37 4.90
CA ALA A 71 -6.83 8.99 3.83
C ALA A 71 -8.33 9.06 4.14
N GLY A 72 -8.78 8.51 5.28
CA GLY A 72 -10.18 8.53 5.70
C GLY A 72 -10.97 7.29 5.32
N GLY A 73 -10.30 6.23 4.83
CA GLY A 73 -10.93 4.97 4.47
C GLY A 73 -10.52 3.81 5.36
N GLY A 74 -10.68 2.62 4.85
CA GLY A 74 -10.26 1.39 5.51
C GLY A 74 -9.85 0.34 4.48
N THR A 75 -9.37 -0.80 4.96
CA THR A 75 -8.89 -1.86 4.07
C THR A 75 -9.97 -2.40 3.15
N GLN A 76 -11.24 -2.32 3.55
CA GLN A 76 -12.38 -2.73 2.73
C GLN A 76 -12.57 -1.86 1.48
N ASP A 77 -11.95 -0.68 1.44
CA ASP A 77 -12.04 0.24 0.31
C ASP A 77 -10.96 -0.04 -0.75
N ILE A 78 -10.01 -0.91 -0.46
CA ILE A 78 -8.93 -1.24 -1.38
C ILE A 78 -9.47 -2.12 -2.51
N VAL A 79 -9.24 -1.69 -3.74
CA VAL A 79 -9.74 -2.37 -4.95
C VAL A 79 -8.68 -3.30 -5.52
N LYS A 80 -7.43 -2.85 -5.54
CA LYS A 80 -6.33 -3.60 -6.15
C LYS A 80 -5.02 -3.30 -5.46
N LEU A 81 -4.22 -4.34 -5.30
CA LEU A 81 -2.84 -4.27 -4.86
C LEU A 81 -1.94 -4.77 -5.98
N THR A 82 -0.98 -3.97 -6.40
CA THR A 82 0.08 -4.40 -7.32
C THR A 82 1.35 -4.60 -6.51
N VAL A 83 1.96 -5.78 -6.65
CA VAL A 83 3.09 -6.21 -5.83
C VAL A 83 4.29 -6.48 -6.73
N TRP A 84 5.43 -5.90 -6.39
CA TRP A 84 6.72 -6.20 -7.02
C TRP A 84 7.52 -7.05 -6.06
N MET A 85 7.95 -8.23 -6.51
CA MET A 85 8.72 -9.18 -5.69
C MET A 85 10.04 -9.50 -6.37
N LYS A 86 11.10 -9.48 -5.59
CA LYS A 86 12.42 -9.86 -6.11
C LYS A 86 12.46 -11.34 -6.49
N ASP A 87 11.78 -12.19 -5.71
CA ASP A 87 11.69 -13.63 -5.94
C ASP A 87 10.24 -14.09 -5.77
N ARG A 88 9.59 -14.45 -6.88
CA ARG A 88 8.19 -14.87 -6.89
C ARG A 88 7.94 -16.14 -6.07
N SER A 89 8.94 -16.98 -5.87
CA SER A 89 8.80 -18.19 -5.04
C SER A 89 8.48 -17.86 -3.59
N GLN A 90 8.65 -16.60 -3.17
CA GLN A 90 8.35 -16.14 -1.81
C GLN A 90 6.91 -15.65 -1.63
N ARG A 91 6.03 -15.82 -2.62
CA ARG A 91 4.61 -15.46 -2.49
C ARG A 91 3.90 -16.07 -1.27
N PRO A 92 4.20 -17.30 -0.83
CA PRO A 92 3.58 -17.82 0.39
C PRO A 92 3.78 -16.94 1.61
N ALA A 93 4.91 -16.22 1.72
CA ALA A 93 5.16 -15.29 2.82
C ALA A 93 4.19 -14.10 2.78
N LEU A 94 3.78 -13.65 1.60
CA LEU A 94 2.79 -12.59 1.45
C LEU A 94 1.38 -13.11 1.77
N ASN A 95 1.07 -14.35 1.42
CA ASN A 95 -0.27 -14.89 1.60
C ASN A 95 -0.68 -14.97 3.07
N VAL A 96 0.25 -15.12 4.00
CA VAL A 96 -0.05 -15.21 5.43
C VAL A 96 -0.68 -13.91 5.96
N PRO A 97 0.00 -12.75 5.90
CA PRO A 97 -0.63 -11.50 6.35
C PRO A 97 -1.78 -11.04 5.44
N TRP A 98 -1.75 -11.42 4.16
CA TRP A 98 -2.85 -11.13 3.23
C TRP A 98 -4.15 -11.77 3.71
N LEU A 99 -4.13 -13.05 4.09
CA LEU A 99 -5.33 -13.76 4.57
C LEU A 99 -5.79 -13.24 5.93
N GLU A 100 -4.87 -12.72 6.75
CA GLU A 100 -5.22 -12.06 8.01
C GLU A 100 -5.95 -10.74 7.77
N MET A 101 -5.51 -9.97 6.79
CA MET A 101 -6.11 -8.67 6.46
C MET A 101 -7.41 -8.83 5.67
N PHE A 102 -7.49 -9.83 4.78
CA PHE A 102 -8.63 -10.08 3.91
C PHE A 102 -9.13 -11.52 4.06
N PRO A 103 -9.72 -11.86 5.23
CA PRO A 103 -10.11 -13.25 5.50
C PRO A 103 -11.31 -13.73 4.70
N ASP A 104 -12.22 -12.83 4.28
CA ASP A 104 -13.42 -13.17 3.53
C ASP A 104 -13.12 -13.24 2.04
N ALA A 105 -13.23 -14.44 1.47
CA ALA A 105 -12.96 -14.65 0.04
C ALA A 105 -13.88 -13.82 -0.87
N ALA A 106 -15.05 -13.41 -0.39
CA ALA A 106 -15.98 -12.58 -1.16
C ALA A 106 -15.62 -11.08 -1.08
N SER A 107 -14.65 -10.71 -0.24
CA SER A 107 -14.28 -9.30 -0.01
C SER A 107 -12.76 -9.17 0.06
N ARG A 108 -12.10 -9.45 -1.04
CA ARG A 108 -10.66 -9.27 -1.20
C ARG A 108 -10.38 -8.37 -2.39
N PRO A 109 -9.37 -7.49 -2.31
CA PRO A 109 -8.94 -6.75 -3.50
C PRO A 109 -8.30 -7.70 -4.51
N ALA A 110 -8.28 -7.28 -5.77
CA ALA A 110 -7.48 -7.96 -6.77
C ALA A 110 -5.99 -7.76 -6.46
N ARG A 111 -5.16 -8.71 -6.86
CA ARG A 111 -3.72 -8.64 -6.64
C ARG A 111 -2.97 -9.07 -7.89
N HIS A 112 -1.98 -8.27 -8.30
CA HIS A 112 -1.08 -8.58 -9.41
C HIS A 112 0.35 -8.59 -8.89
N ALA A 113 1.07 -9.69 -9.08
CA ALA A 113 2.47 -9.82 -8.66
C ALA A 113 3.39 -9.78 -9.90
N ILE A 114 4.41 -8.94 -9.82
CA ILE A 114 5.39 -8.71 -10.88
C ILE A 114 6.77 -9.03 -10.32
N VAL A 115 7.58 -9.79 -11.07
CA VAL A 115 8.97 -10.06 -10.68
C VAL A 115 9.80 -8.79 -10.93
N ALA A 116 10.53 -8.36 -9.91
CA ALA A 116 11.33 -7.14 -9.94
C ALA A 116 12.72 -7.39 -9.36
N PRO A 117 13.63 -8.01 -10.14
CA PRO A 117 14.97 -8.33 -9.63
C PRO A 117 15.80 -7.08 -9.34
N GLU A 118 15.42 -5.93 -9.86
CA GLU A 118 16.09 -4.64 -9.62
C GLU A 118 15.80 -4.02 -8.26
N LEU A 119 14.91 -4.60 -7.45
CA LEU A 119 14.72 -4.12 -6.09
C LEU A 119 16.03 -4.19 -5.32
N ASP A 120 16.41 -3.08 -4.68
CA ASP A 120 17.70 -2.94 -4.03
C ASP A 120 17.56 -2.41 -2.60
N MET A 121 18.69 -2.10 -1.96
CA MET A 121 18.75 -1.53 -0.61
C MET A 121 18.01 -2.36 0.44
N GLY A 122 18.05 -3.69 0.28
CA GLY A 122 17.41 -4.61 1.21
C GLY A 122 15.94 -4.87 0.96
N LYS A 123 15.35 -4.24 -0.05
CA LYS A 123 13.95 -4.47 -0.41
C LYS A 123 13.78 -5.81 -1.11
N LEU A 124 12.92 -6.65 -0.58
CA LEU A 124 12.54 -7.92 -1.19
C LEU A 124 11.15 -7.86 -1.82
N ILE A 125 10.35 -6.88 -1.43
CA ILE A 125 8.98 -6.70 -1.89
C ILE A 125 8.60 -5.23 -1.75
N GLU A 126 7.76 -4.75 -2.66
CA GLU A 126 7.06 -3.47 -2.52
C GLU A 126 5.71 -3.55 -3.21
N CYS A 127 4.81 -2.64 -2.90
CA CYS A 127 3.50 -2.61 -3.53
C CYS A 127 2.99 -1.19 -3.74
N SER A 128 1.93 -1.09 -4.52
CA SER A 128 1.08 0.09 -4.58
C SER A 128 -0.37 -0.38 -4.59
N PHE A 129 -1.30 0.50 -4.25
CA PHE A 129 -2.70 0.13 -4.24
C PHE A 129 -3.60 1.26 -4.75
N THR A 130 -4.77 0.85 -5.21
CA THR A 130 -5.88 1.73 -5.56
C THR A 130 -7.03 1.46 -4.60
N ALA A 131 -7.65 2.51 -4.07
CA ALA A 131 -8.81 2.40 -3.21
C ALA A 131 -9.91 3.35 -3.67
N TRP A 132 -11.15 3.00 -3.33
CA TRP A 132 -12.33 3.82 -3.59
C TRP A 132 -13.03 4.07 -2.25
N ILE A 133 -12.93 5.29 -1.75
CA ILE A 133 -13.46 5.69 -0.45
C ILE A 133 -14.76 6.47 -0.70
N ALA A 134 -15.87 5.78 -0.51
CA ALA A 134 -17.18 6.39 -0.74
C ALA A 134 -17.55 7.40 0.35
#